data_359a6814247270915cf4db55c1c67c3d
#
_entry.id   359a6814247270915cf4db55c1c67c3d
#
_cell.length_a   1.000
_cell.length_b   1.000
_cell.length_c   1.000
_cell.angle_alpha   90.00
_cell.angle_beta   90.00
_cell.angle_gamma   90.00
#
_symmetry.space_group_name_H-M   'P 1'
#
loop_
_entity.id
_entity.type
_entity.pdbx_description
1 polymer ?
#
loop_
_entity_poly.entity_id
_entity_poly.type
_entity_poly.pdbx_seq_one_letter_code
_entity_poly.pdbx_strand_id
1 'polypeptide(L)'
;MKNYKIVVDSCCDLPKEYHHDPRIEIVPLVLEVGGYHTMDDDNFDQADFLKRVEEYEGVARSACPSPDRYLRAYETDAEDVYVVTLSAKLSGSYNSAVLGKNLYEEEHPHKNIFVIDSKSASCGETQVAFRLLELAEQGLPFSEVVTQICRFRDEMNTYFVLDNLNSLRKNGRLTGVKSLVASSLSIKPVMGSHDGAIVQKGQGIGTRKAMMKLVDLVTKEVKNPEEKTLMIAHINCYE
;
A
#
# COMPACT_ATOMS: atom_id res chain seq x y z
N MET A 1 26.98 11.28 -1.98
CA MET A 1 25.52 11.12 -1.83
C MET A 1 25.31 10.60 -0.42
N LYS A 2 24.29 11.09 0.28
CA LYS A 2 23.93 10.52 1.59
C LYS A 2 23.52 9.05 1.41
N ASN A 3 23.95 8.22 2.36
CA ASN A 3 23.57 6.82 2.36
C ASN A 3 22.15 6.70 2.96
N TYR A 4 21.18 6.20 2.19
CA TYR A 4 19.79 6.06 2.61
C TYR A 4 19.23 4.68 2.29
N LYS A 5 18.19 4.30 3.02
CA LYS A 5 17.42 3.07 2.83
C LYS A 5 15.92 3.39 2.80
N ILE A 6 15.20 2.77 1.90
CA ILE A 6 13.74 2.80 1.87
C ILE A 6 13.24 1.42 2.27
N VAL A 7 12.39 1.37 3.27
CA VAL A 7 11.74 0.15 3.75
C VAL A 7 10.27 0.24 3.39
N VAL A 8 9.72 -0.78 2.76
CA VAL A 8 8.30 -0.86 2.41
C VAL A 8 7.70 -2.15 2.93
N ASP A 9 6.40 -2.20 3.22
CA ASP A 9 5.75 -3.50 3.38
C ASP A 9 5.34 -4.08 2.01
N SER A 10 5.05 -5.37 1.95
CA SER A 10 4.79 -6.06 0.68
C SER A 10 3.45 -5.70 0.03
N CYS A 11 2.62 -4.86 0.67
CA CYS A 11 1.47 -4.26 0.01
C CYS A 11 1.87 -3.16 -1.01
N CYS A 12 3.13 -2.75 -0.97
CA CYS A 12 3.75 -1.91 -1.98
C CYS A 12 4.03 -2.76 -3.23
N ASP A 13 3.15 -2.70 -4.22
CA ASP A 13 3.27 -3.47 -5.47
C ASP A 13 4.43 -2.92 -6.33
N LEU A 14 5.66 -3.07 -5.85
CA LEU A 14 6.85 -2.64 -6.58
C LEU A 14 7.01 -3.43 -7.88
N PRO A 15 7.40 -2.79 -8.99
CA PRO A 15 7.85 -3.49 -10.18
C PRO A 15 9.04 -4.40 -9.86
N LYS A 16 9.10 -5.56 -10.53
CA LYS A 16 10.09 -6.62 -10.24
C LYS A 16 11.55 -6.16 -10.29
N GLU A 17 11.85 -5.16 -11.11
CA GLU A 17 13.19 -4.57 -11.20
C GLU A 17 13.67 -3.89 -9.92
N TYR A 18 12.74 -3.53 -9.01
CA TYR A 18 13.05 -2.92 -7.72
C TYR A 18 13.14 -3.91 -6.56
N HIS A 19 12.75 -5.19 -6.74
CA HIS A 19 12.76 -6.18 -5.66
C HIS A 19 14.16 -6.45 -5.11
N HIS A 20 15.19 -6.28 -5.95
CA HIS A 20 16.59 -6.47 -5.55
C HIS A 20 17.39 -5.17 -5.57
N ASP A 21 16.72 -4.01 -5.57
CA ASP A 21 17.43 -2.74 -5.44
C ASP A 21 18.03 -2.62 -4.02
N PRO A 22 19.36 -2.45 -3.88
CA PRO A 22 20.01 -2.42 -2.57
C PRO A 22 19.55 -1.27 -1.68
N ARG A 23 18.89 -0.28 -2.25
CA ARG A 23 18.32 0.87 -1.52
C ARG A 23 16.95 0.57 -0.93
N ILE A 24 16.30 -0.51 -1.36
CA ILE A 24 14.93 -0.88 -0.96
C ILE A 24 14.96 -2.18 -0.17
N GLU A 25 14.16 -2.27 0.86
CA GLU A 25 13.87 -3.49 1.59
C GLU A 25 12.38 -3.70 1.74
N ILE A 26 11.92 -4.90 1.36
CA ILE A 26 10.51 -5.29 1.45
C ILE A 26 10.32 -6.12 2.72
N VAL A 27 9.46 -5.64 3.61
CA VAL A 27 9.06 -6.35 4.83
C VAL A 27 7.74 -7.08 4.57
N PRO A 28 7.76 -8.43 4.47
CA PRO A 28 6.63 -9.16 3.96
C PRO A 28 5.47 -9.29 4.96
N LEU A 29 4.24 -9.14 4.46
CA LEU A 29 3.02 -9.55 5.16
C LEU A 29 2.94 -11.09 5.24
N VAL A 30 2.16 -11.58 6.18
CA VAL A 30 1.77 -13.00 6.22
C VAL A 30 0.39 -13.13 5.59
N LEU A 31 0.24 -14.07 4.65
CA LEU A 31 -1.01 -14.39 3.97
C LEU A 31 -1.53 -15.73 4.49
N GLU A 32 -2.86 -15.81 4.68
CA GLU A 32 -3.54 -17.02 5.19
C GLU A 32 -4.76 -17.34 4.34
N VAL A 33 -4.91 -18.62 3.99
CA VAL A 33 -6.12 -19.15 3.38
C VAL A 33 -6.36 -20.59 3.84
N GLY A 34 -7.50 -20.86 4.48
CA GLY A 34 -7.87 -22.22 4.89
C GLY A 34 -6.85 -22.93 5.80
N GLY A 35 -6.13 -22.18 6.66
CA GLY A 35 -5.06 -22.72 7.51
C GLY A 35 -3.69 -22.83 6.83
N TYR A 36 -3.59 -22.57 5.53
CA TYR A 36 -2.32 -22.42 4.84
C TYR A 36 -1.78 -21.00 5.07
N HIS A 37 -0.53 -20.91 5.53
CA HIS A 37 0.17 -19.66 5.79
C HIS A 37 1.39 -19.55 4.88
N THR A 38 1.58 -18.39 4.30
CA THR A 38 2.76 -18.06 3.49
C THR A 38 3.17 -16.61 3.73
N MET A 39 4.41 -16.29 3.36
CA MET A 39 4.93 -14.94 3.37
C MET A 39 4.78 -14.34 1.97
N ASP A 40 4.47 -13.06 1.91
CA ASP A 40 4.42 -12.30 0.66
C ASP A 40 5.82 -11.78 0.32
N ASP A 41 6.73 -12.73 0.05
CA ASP A 41 8.14 -12.50 -0.28
C ASP A 41 8.50 -13.12 -1.64
N ASP A 42 9.78 -13.11 -1.99
CA ASP A 42 10.28 -13.64 -3.28
C ASP A 42 9.96 -15.13 -3.53
N ASN A 43 9.64 -15.89 -2.48
CA ASN A 43 9.23 -17.30 -2.59
C ASN A 43 7.72 -17.48 -2.72
N PHE A 44 6.95 -16.37 -2.76
CA PHE A 44 5.50 -16.41 -2.84
C PHE A 44 5.02 -16.93 -4.19
N ASP A 45 4.34 -18.08 -4.19
CA ASP A 45 3.64 -18.59 -5.37
C ASP A 45 2.22 -18.02 -5.44
N GLN A 46 2.09 -16.91 -6.17
CA GLN A 46 0.82 -16.23 -6.36
C GLN A 46 -0.23 -17.12 -7.03
N ALA A 47 0.18 -17.97 -7.98
CA ALA A 47 -0.76 -18.82 -8.71
C ALA A 47 -1.35 -19.92 -7.80
N ASP A 48 -0.50 -20.58 -6.99
CA ASP A 48 -0.97 -21.55 -5.99
C ASP A 48 -1.86 -20.88 -4.94
N PHE A 49 -1.47 -19.70 -4.46
CA PHE A 49 -2.27 -18.97 -3.48
C PHE A 49 -3.65 -18.57 -4.01
N LEU A 50 -3.74 -18.04 -5.24
CA LEU A 50 -5.02 -17.68 -5.88
C LEU A 50 -5.91 -18.90 -6.07
N LYS A 51 -5.35 -20.03 -6.48
CA LYS A 51 -6.08 -21.30 -6.58
C LYS A 51 -6.70 -21.71 -5.23
N ARG A 52 -5.92 -21.63 -4.14
CA ARG A 52 -6.42 -21.91 -2.79
C ARG A 52 -7.53 -20.96 -2.37
N VAL A 53 -7.42 -19.67 -2.73
CA VAL A 53 -8.47 -18.67 -2.47
C VAL A 53 -9.76 -19.00 -3.21
N GLU A 54 -9.68 -19.47 -4.45
CA GLU A 54 -10.84 -19.88 -5.25
C GLU A 54 -11.52 -21.15 -4.68
N GLU A 55 -10.73 -22.11 -4.21
CA GLU A 55 -11.21 -23.37 -3.65
C GLU A 55 -11.75 -23.23 -2.21
N TYR A 56 -11.41 -22.16 -1.51
CA TYR A 56 -11.77 -21.98 -0.11
C TYR A 56 -13.09 -21.23 0.06
N GLU A 57 -14.08 -21.86 0.68
CA GLU A 57 -15.39 -21.25 0.94
C GLU A 57 -15.34 -20.07 1.94
N GLY A 58 -14.26 -19.95 2.69
CA GLY A 58 -14.04 -18.88 3.66
C GLY A 58 -13.52 -17.59 3.03
N VAL A 59 -12.63 -16.92 3.75
CA VAL A 59 -11.98 -15.67 3.29
C VAL A 59 -10.51 -15.73 3.59
N ALA A 60 -9.68 -15.43 2.60
CA ALA A 60 -8.27 -15.21 2.79
C ALA A 60 -8.03 -14.00 3.71
N ARG A 61 -7.00 -14.08 4.52
CA ARG A 61 -6.60 -13.04 5.47
C ARG A 61 -5.16 -12.63 5.25
N SER A 62 -4.79 -11.47 5.78
CA SER A 62 -3.41 -11.05 5.89
C SER A 62 -3.13 -10.53 7.30
N ALA A 63 -1.90 -10.74 7.75
CA ALA A 63 -1.38 -10.14 8.98
C ALA A 63 -0.22 -9.21 8.63
N CYS A 64 -0.17 -8.05 9.29
CA CYS A 64 0.94 -7.12 9.13
C CYS A 64 2.26 -7.73 9.63
N PRO A 65 3.41 -7.24 9.16
CA PRO A 65 4.71 -7.62 9.68
C PRO A 65 4.80 -7.30 11.19
N SER A 66 5.54 -8.12 11.94
CA SER A 66 5.80 -7.84 13.35
C SER A 66 6.76 -6.65 13.52
N PRO A 67 6.75 -5.98 14.69
CA PRO A 67 7.72 -4.94 15.01
C PRO A 67 9.19 -5.40 14.90
N ASP A 68 9.48 -6.66 15.25
CA ASP A 68 10.81 -7.27 15.13
C ASP A 68 11.30 -7.34 13.67
N ARG A 69 10.40 -7.57 12.71
CA ARG A 69 10.76 -7.54 11.28
C ARG A 69 11.17 -6.15 10.81
N TYR A 70 10.45 -5.13 11.24
CA TYR A 70 10.81 -3.76 10.95
C TYR A 70 12.11 -3.36 11.65
N LEU A 71 12.29 -3.74 12.91
CA LEU A 71 13.53 -3.49 13.66
C LEU A 71 14.75 -4.03 12.89
N ARG A 72 14.67 -5.27 12.38
CA ARG A 72 15.74 -5.85 11.56
C ARG A 72 15.98 -5.08 10.25
N ALA A 73 14.92 -4.57 9.62
CA ALA A 73 15.07 -3.77 8.41
C ALA A 73 15.75 -2.42 8.68
N TYR A 74 15.80 -1.95 9.94
CA TYR A 74 16.53 -0.77 10.36
C TYR A 74 18.02 -1.01 10.65
N GLU A 75 18.43 -2.28 10.77
CA GLU A 75 19.83 -2.71 10.88
C GLU A 75 20.54 -2.55 9.54
N THR A 76 20.94 -1.35 9.21
CA THR A 76 21.59 -0.97 7.94
C THR A 76 22.65 0.10 8.19
N ASP A 77 23.65 0.19 7.34
CA ASP A 77 24.67 1.26 7.38
C ASP A 77 24.14 2.61 6.89
N ALA A 78 22.92 2.66 6.36
CA ALA A 78 22.31 3.90 5.91
C ALA A 78 22.10 4.87 7.09
N GLU A 79 22.43 6.14 6.90
CA GLU A 79 22.19 7.19 7.90
C GLU A 79 20.71 7.56 8.00
N ASP A 80 20.04 7.61 6.84
CA ASP A 80 18.65 7.99 6.70
C ASP A 80 17.79 6.77 6.28
N VAL A 81 16.79 6.43 7.07
CA VAL A 81 15.85 5.34 6.78
C VAL A 81 14.44 5.89 6.64
N TYR A 82 13.83 5.69 5.49
CA TYR A 82 12.45 6.08 5.21
C TYR A 82 11.59 4.84 5.08
N VAL A 83 10.54 4.75 5.87
CA VAL A 83 9.66 3.57 5.94
C VAL A 83 8.29 3.93 5.40
N VAL A 84 7.84 3.28 4.36
CA VAL A 84 6.48 3.43 3.81
C VAL A 84 5.66 2.21 4.16
N THR A 85 4.45 2.43 4.66
CA THR A 85 3.52 1.34 4.96
C THR A 85 2.19 1.57 4.26
N LEU A 86 1.46 0.50 4.01
CA LEU A 86 0.06 0.67 3.63
C LEU A 86 -0.72 1.41 4.73
N SER A 87 -1.88 1.93 4.35
CA SER A 87 -2.70 2.78 5.22
C SER A 87 -2.88 2.21 6.63
N ALA A 88 -2.59 3.04 7.63
CA ALA A 88 -2.83 2.76 9.05
C ALA A 88 -4.32 2.53 9.39
N LYS A 89 -5.24 2.93 8.50
CA LYS A 89 -6.69 2.64 8.62
C LYS A 89 -7.05 1.22 8.16
N LEU A 90 -6.16 0.57 7.39
CA LEU A 90 -6.42 -0.75 6.80
C LEU A 90 -5.60 -1.87 7.46
N SER A 91 -4.45 -1.54 8.05
CA SER A 91 -3.50 -2.50 8.61
C SER A 91 -2.80 -1.98 9.86
N GLY A 92 -2.31 -2.92 10.68
CA GLY A 92 -1.40 -2.62 11.79
C GLY A 92 0.05 -2.34 11.37
N SER A 93 0.38 -2.41 10.07
CA SER A 93 1.74 -2.29 9.53
C SER A 93 2.44 -1.01 9.99
N TYR A 94 1.76 0.14 9.90
CA TYR A 94 2.26 1.43 10.39
C TYR A 94 2.63 1.37 11.88
N ASN A 95 1.73 0.86 12.72
CA ASN A 95 1.98 0.77 14.16
C ASN A 95 3.13 -0.20 14.49
N SER A 96 3.23 -1.31 13.75
CA SER A 96 4.36 -2.24 13.87
C SER A 96 5.69 -1.58 13.49
N ALA A 97 5.72 -0.81 12.40
CA ALA A 97 6.89 -0.08 11.97
C ALA A 97 7.32 0.99 12.98
N VAL A 98 6.36 1.74 13.53
CA VAL A 98 6.62 2.76 14.58
C VAL A 98 7.14 2.10 15.86
N LEU A 99 6.56 0.97 16.27
CA LEU A 99 7.04 0.25 17.46
C LEU A 99 8.45 -0.32 17.24
N GLY A 100 8.71 -0.92 16.07
CA GLY A 100 10.06 -1.37 15.69
C GLY A 100 11.07 -0.23 15.69
N LYS A 101 10.69 0.97 15.19
CA LYS A 101 11.51 2.18 15.25
C LYS A 101 11.84 2.56 16.69
N ASN A 102 10.83 2.67 17.56
CA ASN A 102 11.05 3.08 18.96
C ASN A 102 12.00 2.13 19.68
N LEU A 103 11.84 0.81 19.49
CA LEU A 103 12.75 -0.19 20.06
C LEU A 103 14.18 -0.05 19.50
N TYR A 104 14.32 0.21 18.19
CA TYR A 104 15.63 0.38 17.57
C TYR A 104 16.35 1.64 18.06
N GLU A 105 15.62 2.75 18.23
CA GLU A 105 16.17 4.04 18.68
C GLU A 105 16.67 4.02 20.14
N GLU A 106 16.18 3.08 20.99
CA GLU A 106 16.69 2.90 22.35
C GLU A 106 18.20 2.55 22.36
N GLU A 107 18.65 1.77 21.37
CA GLU A 107 20.05 1.36 21.23
C GLU A 107 20.83 2.21 20.21
N HIS A 108 20.12 2.87 19.28
CA HIS A 108 20.70 3.62 18.15
C HIS A 108 20.13 5.05 18.02
N PRO A 109 20.35 5.93 19.01
CA PRO A 109 19.67 7.24 19.11
C PRO A 109 20.05 8.25 18.02
N HIS A 110 21.07 7.96 17.20
CA HIS A 110 21.58 8.88 16.17
C HIS A 110 21.09 8.55 14.76
N LYS A 111 20.33 7.48 14.59
CA LYS A 111 19.82 7.07 13.27
C LYS A 111 18.56 7.85 12.92
N ASN A 112 18.51 8.39 11.72
CA ASN A 112 17.34 9.09 11.23
C ASN A 112 16.33 8.05 10.67
N ILE A 113 15.24 7.81 11.38
CA ILE A 113 14.18 6.91 10.91
C ILE A 113 12.86 7.67 10.85
N PHE A 114 12.22 7.68 9.68
CA PHE A 114 10.88 8.26 9.50
C PHE A 114 9.92 7.22 8.95
N VAL A 115 8.82 6.98 9.66
CA VAL A 115 7.74 6.09 9.22
C VAL A 115 6.60 6.91 8.68
N ILE A 116 6.21 6.67 7.43
CA ILE A 116 5.12 7.35 6.76
C ILE A 116 3.95 6.38 6.54
N ASP A 117 2.76 6.76 7.03
CA ASP A 117 1.49 6.18 6.60
C ASP A 117 1.20 6.67 5.18
N SER A 118 1.22 5.79 4.18
CA SER A 118 0.94 6.17 2.79
C SER A 118 -0.48 6.67 2.57
N LYS A 119 -1.39 6.40 3.51
CA LYS A 119 -2.85 6.61 3.37
C LYS A 119 -3.43 5.92 2.13
N SER A 120 -2.74 4.93 1.63
CA SER A 120 -3.05 4.19 0.41
C SER A 120 -2.67 2.71 0.55
N ALA A 121 -2.63 2.01 -0.55
CA ALA A 121 -2.14 0.64 -0.71
C ALA A 121 -1.77 0.43 -2.18
N SER A 122 -1.04 -0.67 -2.49
CA SER A 122 -0.70 -1.06 -3.86
C SER A 122 0.04 0.08 -4.59
N CYS A 123 -0.32 0.38 -5.83
CA CYS A 123 0.34 1.41 -6.64
C CYS A 123 0.38 2.81 -5.99
N GLY A 124 -0.53 3.13 -5.08
CA GLY A 124 -0.46 4.40 -4.35
C GLY A 124 0.66 4.41 -3.32
N GLU A 125 0.92 3.29 -2.65
CA GLU A 125 2.08 3.13 -1.77
C GLU A 125 3.39 3.15 -2.58
N THR A 126 3.40 2.47 -3.73
CA THR A 126 4.54 2.47 -4.67
C THR A 126 4.90 3.89 -5.12
N GLN A 127 3.91 4.75 -5.40
CA GLN A 127 4.18 6.15 -5.76
C GLN A 127 4.90 6.91 -4.63
N VAL A 128 4.53 6.66 -3.37
CA VAL A 128 5.22 7.27 -2.22
C VAL A 128 6.67 6.78 -2.14
N ALA A 129 6.89 5.47 -2.32
CA ALA A 129 8.24 4.88 -2.33
C ALA A 129 9.11 5.45 -3.45
N PHE A 130 8.59 5.58 -4.67
CA PHE A 130 9.32 6.17 -5.80
C PHE A 130 9.62 7.65 -5.59
N ARG A 131 8.66 8.39 -5.03
CA ARG A 131 8.91 9.80 -4.72
C ARG A 131 10.00 9.97 -3.65
N LEU A 132 10.07 9.05 -2.67
CA LEU A 132 11.16 9.02 -1.70
C LEU A 132 12.52 8.76 -2.35
N LEU A 133 12.60 7.79 -3.30
CA LEU A 133 13.82 7.55 -4.08
C LEU A 133 14.29 8.84 -4.77
N GLU A 134 13.38 9.51 -5.49
CA GLU A 134 13.71 10.76 -6.19
C GLU A 134 14.19 11.87 -5.25
N LEU A 135 13.55 12.04 -4.10
CA LEU A 135 13.90 13.07 -3.13
C LEU A 135 15.24 12.78 -2.42
N ALA A 136 15.47 11.51 -2.06
CA ALA A 136 16.71 11.09 -1.41
C ALA A 136 17.92 11.20 -2.35
N GLU A 137 17.74 10.91 -3.65
CA GLU A 137 18.77 11.08 -4.67
C GLU A 137 19.20 12.53 -4.89
N GLN A 138 18.33 13.50 -4.59
CA GLN A 138 18.67 14.93 -4.65
C GLN A 138 19.64 15.38 -3.55
N GLY A 139 19.93 14.52 -2.56
CA GLY A 139 20.83 14.83 -1.45
C GLY A 139 20.30 15.89 -0.49
N LEU A 140 18.98 16.04 -0.42
CA LEU A 140 18.31 16.97 0.49
C LEU A 140 18.54 16.58 1.97
N PRO A 141 18.44 17.53 2.91
CA PRO A 141 18.40 17.20 4.32
C PRO A 141 17.22 16.26 4.65
N PHE A 142 17.40 15.34 5.61
CA PHE A 142 16.37 14.39 6.04
C PHE A 142 15.02 15.06 6.33
N SER A 143 15.02 16.13 7.10
CA SER A 143 13.81 16.89 7.46
C SER A 143 13.08 17.48 6.24
N GLU A 144 13.84 17.84 5.21
CA GLU A 144 13.25 18.37 3.98
C GLU A 144 12.62 17.26 3.13
N VAL A 145 13.29 16.10 3.00
CA VAL A 145 12.70 14.90 2.38
C VAL A 145 11.38 14.54 3.08
N VAL A 146 11.38 14.49 4.42
CA VAL A 146 10.18 14.21 5.24
C VAL A 146 9.06 15.21 4.94
N THR A 147 9.37 16.50 4.88
CA THR A 147 8.38 17.54 4.60
C THR A 147 7.77 17.39 3.22
N GLN A 148 8.62 17.18 2.21
CA GLN A 148 8.17 17.07 0.82
C GLN A 148 7.37 15.78 0.57
N ILE A 149 7.78 14.65 1.17
CA ILE A 149 7.03 13.39 0.97
C ILE A 149 5.68 13.42 1.68
N CYS A 150 5.56 14.03 2.84
CA CYS A 150 4.28 14.22 3.51
C CYS A 150 3.32 15.05 2.67
N ARG A 151 3.80 16.14 2.07
CA ARG A 151 3.01 16.97 1.16
C ARG A 151 2.57 16.17 -0.08
N PHE A 152 3.49 15.45 -0.72
CA PHE A 152 3.18 14.61 -1.87
C PHE A 152 2.08 13.60 -1.57
N ARG A 153 2.21 12.86 -0.45
CA ARG A 153 1.22 11.90 0.01
C ARG A 153 -0.15 12.54 0.21
N ASP A 154 -0.22 13.74 0.82
CA ASP A 154 -1.49 14.42 1.11
C ASP A 154 -2.16 14.99 -0.15
N GLU A 155 -1.42 15.19 -1.24
CA GLU A 155 -1.93 15.59 -2.55
C GLU A 155 -2.31 14.41 -3.46
N MET A 156 -1.99 13.18 -3.06
CA MET A 156 -2.24 11.96 -3.83
C MET A 156 -3.71 11.53 -3.75
N ASN A 157 -4.21 10.95 -4.84
CA ASN A 157 -5.56 10.38 -4.89
C ASN A 157 -5.49 8.90 -5.27
N THR A 158 -6.27 8.08 -4.59
CA THR A 158 -6.37 6.65 -4.86
C THR A 158 -7.80 6.29 -5.23
N TYR A 159 -7.97 5.57 -6.35
CA TYR A 159 -9.25 5.08 -6.85
C TYR A 159 -9.11 3.63 -7.27
N PHE A 160 -10.16 2.82 -7.08
CA PHE A 160 -10.15 1.44 -7.53
C PHE A 160 -11.55 0.87 -7.77
N VAL A 161 -11.61 -0.15 -8.61
CA VAL A 161 -12.77 -1.01 -8.82
C VAL A 161 -12.33 -2.43 -8.58
N LEU A 162 -13.07 -3.18 -7.76
CA LEU A 162 -12.84 -4.61 -7.54
C LEU A 162 -14.01 -5.41 -8.09
N ASP A 163 -13.73 -6.63 -8.53
CA ASP A 163 -14.77 -7.52 -9.00
C ASP A 163 -15.81 -7.81 -7.92
N ASN A 164 -15.35 -8.02 -6.68
CA ASN A 164 -16.21 -8.06 -5.50
C ASN A 164 -15.47 -7.48 -4.28
N LEU A 165 -16.24 -7.06 -3.29
CA LEU A 165 -15.74 -6.47 -2.04
C LEU A 165 -15.83 -7.41 -0.84
N ASN A 166 -16.09 -8.69 -1.06
CA ASN A 166 -16.35 -9.66 0.01
C ASN A 166 -15.18 -9.79 0.98
N SER A 167 -13.95 -9.87 0.46
CA SER A 167 -12.74 -9.97 1.29
C SER A 167 -12.56 -8.72 2.16
N LEU A 168 -12.68 -7.54 1.60
CA LEU A 168 -12.56 -6.29 2.35
C LEU A 168 -13.66 -6.16 3.43
N ARG A 169 -14.89 -6.56 3.10
CA ARG A 169 -16.02 -6.52 4.04
C ARG A 169 -15.85 -7.51 5.18
N LYS A 170 -15.58 -8.79 4.88
CA LYS A 170 -15.42 -9.85 5.89
C LYS A 170 -14.19 -9.64 6.77
N ASN A 171 -13.16 -8.99 6.24
CA ASN A 171 -11.97 -8.59 6.99
C ASN A 171 -12.09 -7.22 7.68
N GLY A 172 -13.28 -6.58 7.68
CA GLY A 172 -13.57 -5.36 8.44
C GLY A 172 -12.96 -4.07 7.87
N ARG A 173 -12.47 -4.04 6.62
CA ARG A 173 -11.85 -2.85 5.98
C ARG A 173 -12.87 -1.91 5.32
N LEU A 174 -14.16 -2.25 5.34
CA LEU A 174 -15.25 -1.43 4.80
C LEU A 174 -16.19 -0.87 5.89
N THR A 175 -15.71 -0.61 7.07
CA THR A 175 -16.53 -0.20 8.23
C THR A 175 -17.27 1.14 8.03
N GLY A 176 -16.76 2.02 7.18
CA GLY A 176 -17.39 3.31 6.84
C GLY A 176 -18.44 3.26 5.71
N VAL A 177 -18.63 2.11 5.06
CA VAL A 177 -19.44 2.00 3.82
C VAL A 177 -20.73 1.23 4.10
N LYS A 178 -21.71 1.90 4.71
CA LYS A 178 -23.00 1.30 5.11
C LYS A 178 -23.90 0.89 3.93
N SER A 179 -23.72 1.45 2.75
CA SER A 179 -24.63 1.28 1.59
C SER A 179 -24.35 0.05 0.71
N LEU A 180 -23.25 -0.65 0.92
CA LEU A 180 -22.84 -1.80 0.07
C LEU A 180 -23.56 -3.12 0.40
N VAL A 181 -24.50 -3.12 1.34
CA VAL A 181 -25.14 -4.34 1.88
C VAL A 181 -26.15 -4.97 0.92
N ALA A 182 -26.59 -4.26 -0.12
CA ALA A 182 -27.70 -4.70 -0.99
C ALA A 182 -27.45 -4.55 -2.49
N SER A 183 -26.20 -4.54 -2.96
CA SER A 183 -25.95 -4.43 -4.39
C SER A 183 -26.21 -5.77 -5.08
N SER A 184 -27.07 -5.77 -6.10
CA SER A 184 -27.19 -6.89 -7.04
C SER A 184 -25.79 -7.22 -7.60
N LEU A 185 -25.54 -8.48 -7.94
CA LEU A 185 -24.25 -8.95 -8.51
C LEU A 185 -23.74 -8.12 -9.70
N SER A 186 -24.63 -7.34 -10.34
CA SER A 186 -24.30 -6.49 -11.49
C SER A 186 -23.80 -5.07 -11.11
N ILE A 187 -23.97 -4.61 -9.87
CA ILE A 187 -23.52 -3.28 -9.47
C ILE A 187 -22.08 -3.38 -8.95
N LYS A 188 -21.16 -2.71 -9.64
CA LYS A 188 -19.75 -2.60 -9.25
C LYS A 188 -19.50 -1.21 -8.64
N PRO A 189 -19.16 -1.12 -7.35
CA PRO A 189 -18.83 0.15 -6.72
C PRO A 189 -17.46 0.65 -7.19
N VAL A 190 -17.37 1.97 -7.36
CA VAL A 190 -16.10 2.69 -7.54
C VAL A 190 -15.70 3.22 -6.18
N MET A 191 -14.55 2.80 -5.72
CA MET A 191 -14.00 3.11 -4.41
C MET A 191 -12.85 4.11 -4.54
N GLY A 192 -12.49 4.72 -3.43
CA GLY A 192 -11.30 5.55 -3.31
C GLY A 192 -10.82 5.62 -1.88
N SER A 193 -9.71 6.33 -1.65
CA SER A 193 -9.22 6.65 -0.32
C SER A 193 -9.68 8.04 0.12
N HIS A 194 -10.00 8.17 1.40
CA HIS A 194 -10.15 9.44 2.08
C HIS A 194 -9.45 9.35 3.44
N ASP A 195 -8.36 10.08 3.57
CA ASP A 195 -7.47 10.03 4.74
C ASP A 195 -7.10 8.58 5.13
N GLY A 196 -6.78 7.76 4.14
CA GLY A 196 -6.40 6.35 4.31
C GLY A 196 -7.55 5.37 4.48
N ALA A 197 -8.78 5.83 4.71
CA ALA A 197 -9.96 4.97 4.79
C ALA A 197 -10.59 4.72 3.42
N ILE A 198 -11.11 3.51 3.20
CA ILE A 198 -11.85 3.18 1.98
C ILE A 198 -13.22 3.85 2.01
N VAL A 199 -13.55 4.60 0.95
CA VAL A 199 -14.84 5.25 0.75
C VAL A 199 -15.42 4.94 -0.62
N GLN A 200 -16.75 4.89 -0.72
CA GLN A 200 -17.41 4.77 -2.02
C GLN A 200 -17.49 6.13 -2.70
N LYS A 201 -16.98 6.23 -3.92
CA LYS A 201 -16.98 7.43 -4.77
C LYS A 201 -18.06 7.38 -5.86
N GLY A 202 -18.51 6.20 -6.22
CA GLY A 202 -19.52 6.00 -7.26
C GLY A 202 -19.88 4.55 -7.46
N GLN A 203 -20.59 4.25 -8.54
CA GLN A 203 -20.90 2.89 -8.95
C GLN A 203 -21.24 2.83 -10.44
N GLY A 204 -21.11 1.63 -11.02
CA GLY A 204 -21.54 1.33 -12.38
C GLY A 204 -22.26 -0.03 -12.47
N ILE A 205 -23.08 -0.23 -13.49
CA ILE A 205 -23.67 -1.54 -13.79
C ILE A 205 -22.71 -2.31 -14.70
N GLY A 206 -22.08 -3.35 -14.16
CA GLY A 206 -21.00 -4.09 -14.79
C GLY A 206 -19.65 -3.34 -14.75
N THR A 207 -18.57 -4.09 -15.01
CA THR A 207 -17.19 -3.60 -14.91
C THR A 207 -16.94 -2.40 -15.83
N ARG A 208 -17.38 -2.46 -17.09
CA ARG A 208 -17.16 -1.38 -18.08
C ARG A 208 -17.72 -0.03 -17.60
N LYS A 209 -18.97 0.01 -17.10
CA LYS A 209 -19.58 1.26 -16.63
C LYS A 209 -18.94 1.74 -15.33
N ALA A 210 -18.47 0.83 -14.47
CA ALA A 210 -17.73 1.20 -13.27
C ALA A 210 -16.37 1.82 -13.63
N MET A 211 -15.64 1.25 -14.60
CA MET A 211 -14.38 1.81 -15.09
C MET A 211 -14.58 3.16 -15.77
N MET A 212 -15.61 3.33 -16.60
CA MET A 212 -15.95 4.65 -17.15
C MET A 212 -16.24 5.68 -16.06
N LYS A 213 -16.95 5.26 -15.01
CA LYS A 213 -17.21 6.13 -13.85
C LYS A 213 -15.96 6.47 -13.07
N LEU A 214 -15.01 5.52 -12.95
CA LEU A 214 -13.70 5.77 -12.33
C LEU A 214 -12.94 6.83 -13.12
N VAL A 215 -12.83 6.67 -14.44
CA VAL A 215 -12.13 7.64 -15.31
C VAL A 215 -12.79 9.03 -15.20
N ASP A 216 -14.13 9.10 -15.21
CA ASP A 216 -14.87 10.35 -15.04
C ASP A 216 -14.59 11.05 -13.67
N LEU A 217 -14.42 10.26 -12.61
CA LEU A 217 -14.04 10.77 -11.29
C LEU A 217 -12.60 11.29 -11.27
N VAL A 218 -11.65 10.52 -11.80
CA VAL A 218 -10.24 10.92 -11.88
C VAL A 218 -10.10 12.24 -12.64
N THR A 219 -10.74 12.35 -13.82
CA THR A 219 -10.65 13.57 -14.64
C THR A 219 -11.30 14.78 -14.00
N LYS A 220 -12.25 14.60 -13.07
CA LYS A 220 -12.93 15.70 -12.38
C LYS A 220 -12.26 16.11 -11.08
N GLU A 221 -11.71 15.13 -10.33
CA GLU A 221 -11.18 15.37 -8.98
C GLU A 221 -9.67 15.69 -8.98
N VAL A 222 -8.92 15.18 -9.96
CA VAL A 222 -7.47 15.42 -10.04
C VAL A 222 -7.21 16.81 -10.63
N LYS A 223 -6.52 17.63 -9.87
CA LYS A 223 -6.07 18.96 -10.29
C LYS A 223 -4.75 18.85 -11.05
N ASN A 224 -4.58 19.60 -12.13
CA ASN A 224 -3.39 19.65 -12.97
C ASN A 224 -2.89 18.24 -13.33
N PRO A 225 -3.71 17.41 -14.00
CA PRO A 225 -3.37 16.02 -14.30
C PRO A 225 -2.10 15.89 -15.15
N GLU A 226 -1.77 16.91 -15.96
CA GLU A 226 -0.56 16.98 -16.78
C GLU A 226 0.74 17.08 -15.95
N GLU A 227 0.64 17.48 -14.68
CA GLU A 227 1.76 17.58 -13.74
C GLU A 227 1.83 16.37 -12.80
N LYS A 228 0.94 15.39 -12.95
CA LYS A 228 0.79 14.25 -12.03
C LYS A 228 1.20 12.94 -12.71
N THR A 229 1.77 12.06 -11.91
CA THR A 229 2.03 10.68 -12.34
C THR A 229 0.78 9.83 -12.11
N LEU A 230 0.32 9.14 -13.15
CA LEU A 230 -0.70 8.10 -13.06
C LEU A 230 -0.02 6.74 -12.96
N MET A 231 -0.31 6.00 -11.89
CA MET A 231 0.12 4.62 -11.73
C MET A 231 -1.11 3.70 -11.67
N ILE A 232 -1.05 2.60 -12.40
CA ILE A 232 -2.15 1.62 -12.49
C ILE A 232 -1.62 0.24 -12.13
N ALA A 233 -2.26 -0.40 -11.14
CA ALA A 233 -2.08 -1.81 -10.85
C ALA A 233 -3.36 -2.58 -11.22
N HIS A 234 -3.21 -3.79 -11.77
CA HIS A 234 -4.35 -4.64 -12.10
C HIS A 234 -4.02 -6.12 -11.90
N ILE A 235 -5.04 -6.93 -11.59
CA ILE A 235 -4.96 -8.40 -11.56
C ILE A 235 -5.99 -8.93 -12.55
N ASN A 236 -5.52 -9.67 -13.58
CA ASN A 236 -6.35 -10.35 -14.58
C ASN A 236 -7.40 -9.44 -15.27
N CYS A 237 -7.13 -8.15 -15.37
CA CYS A 237 -8.01 -7.15 -15.99
C CYS A 237 -7.33 -6.57 -17.24
N TYR A 238 -7.37 -7.32 -18.33
CA TYR A 238 -6.65 -6.98 -19.59
C TYR A 238 -7.52 -6.27 -20.63
N GLU A 239 -8.83 -6.02 -20.34
CA GLU A 239 -9.79 -5.37 -21.25
C GLU A 239 -10.05 -3.91 -20.89
#